data_d2ea7adb239f1f56f45565d3927e1350
#
_entry.id   d2ea7adb239f1f56f45565d3927e1350
#
_cell.length_a   1.000
_cell.length_b   1.000
_cell.length_c   1.000
_cell.angle_alpha   90.00
_cell.angle_beta   90.00
_cell.angle_gamma   90.00
#
_symmetry.space_group_name_H-M   'P 1'
#
loop_
_entity.id
_entity.type
_entity.pdbx_description
1 polymer ?
#
loop_
_entity_poly.entity_id
_entity_poly.type
_entity_poly.pdbx_seq_one_letter_code
_entity_poly.pdbx_strand_id
1 'polypeptide(L)'
;MGFVLDVDLETSQGPSHEVYVRVESLTFNKVTSMVQFQITYWQDQKAAIRFNRTTLEEEPRNAKGLVQERVLYFKDEESDGEEVLFPHHMKVPMTVKKEIEVPKYEMQSIEKEVPYVSFDENGDEITKYRTVVTEERVKAGTTLEIREVIDTTQLSDIMGFCYGKIKEKLSEFIPADKIITVK
;
A
#
# COMPACT_ATOMS: atom_id res chain seq x y z
N MET A 1 -6.49 11.34 15.96
CA MET A 1 -7.02 9.97 15.85
C MET A 1 -5.93 9.00 16.26
N GLY A 2 -6.24 7.96 17.00
CA GLY A 2 -5.33 6.91 17.46
C GLY A 2 -6.10 5.71 18.00
N PHE A 3 -5.38 4.76 18.58
CA PHE A 3 -5.95 3.68 19.37
C PHE A 3 -5.46 3.74 20.81
N VAL A 4 -6.27 3.20 21.70
CA VAL A 4 -5.85 2.80 23.04
C VAL A 4 -5.96 1.28 23.10
N LEU A 5 -4.87 0.63 23.49
CA LEU A 5 -4.87 -0.79 23.84
C LEU A 5 -5.21 -0.85 25.33
N ASP A 6 -6.43 -1.28 25.65
CA ASP A 6 -6.95 -1.39 27.02
C ASP A 6 -6.62 -2.77 27.60
N VAL A 7 -5.34 -2.97 27.89
CA VAL A 7 -4.79 -4.23 28.41
C VAL A 7 -3.68 -3.95 29.41
N ASP A 8 -3.58 -4.80 30.41
CA ASP A 8 -2.44 -4.78 31.33
C ASP A 8 -1.23 -5.42 30.62
N LEU A 9 -0.21 -4.62 30.37
CA LEU A 9 1.00 -5.07 29.70
C LEU A 9 2.25 -4.69 30.50
N GLU A 10 3.18 -5.63 30.64
CA GLU A 10 4.54 -5.31 31.07
C GLU A 10 5.33 -4.82 29.85
N THR A 11 5.57 -3.53 29.76
CA THR A 11 6.17 -2.89 28.59
C THR A 11 7.64 -2.51 28.82
N SER A 12 8.32 -2.08 27.77
CA SER A 12 9.69 -1.53 27.84
C SER A 12 9.80 -0.31 28.76
N GLN A 13 8.67 0.30 29.13
CA GLN A 13 8.60 1.46 30.05
C GLN A 13 8.05 1.08 31.43
N GLY A 14 7.92 -0.23 31.71
CA GLY A 14 7.29 -0.78 32.90
C GLY A 14 5.82 -1.14 32.69
N PRO A 15 5.11 -1.51 33.77
CA PRO A 15 3.72 -1.91 33.68
C PRO A 15 2.84 -0.78 33.20
N SER A 16 1.93 -1.09 32.29
CA SER A 16 0.96 -0.15 31.75
C SER A 16 -0.40 -0.80 31.64
N HIS A 17 -1.45 -0.07 32.02
CA HIS A 17 -2.86 -0.49 31.87
C HIS A 17 -3.43 -0.07 30.50
N GLU A 18 -2.76 0.84 29.82
CA GLU A 18 -3.13 1.27 28.46
C GLU A 18 -1.89 1.61 27.64
N VAL A 19 -1.93 1.34 26.35
CA VAL A 19 -0.90 1.81 25.41
C VAL A 19 -1.57 2.61 24.31
N TYR A 20 -1.16 3.87 24.16
CA TYR A 20 -1.67 4.74 23.09
C TYR A 20 -0.88 4.55 21.79
N VAL A 21 -1.57 4.30 20.70
CA VAL A 21 -1.00 4.00 19.38
C VAL A 21 -1.36 5.10 18.39
N ARG A 22 -0.36 5.59 17.67
CA ARG A 22 -0.55 6.64 16.67
C ARG A 22 0.30 6.44 15.42
N VAL A 23 -0.25 6.83 14.27
CA VAL A 23 0.51 6.96 13.02
C VAL A 23 1.24 8.31 13.05
N GLU A 24 2.57 8.29 12.96
CA GLU A 24 3.43 9.49 12.98
C GLU A 24 3.71 10.04 11.59
N SER A 25 3.97 9.17 10.65
CA SER A 25 4.25 9.53 9.27
C SER A 25 3.62 8.54 8.30
N LEU A 26 3.29 9.04 7.11
CA LEU A 26 2.67 8.27 6.06
C LEU A 26 3.23 8.69 4.71
N THR A 27 3.55 7.70 3.88
CA THR A 27 3.96 7.90 2.48
C THR A 27 3.18 6.96 1.59
N PHE A 28 2.56 7.49 0.55
CA PHE A 28 1.91 6.71 -0.49
C PHE A 28 2.74 6.75 -1.77
N ASN A 29 3.13 5.59 -2.27
CA ASN A 29 3.80 5.45 -3.54
C ASN A 29 2.78 5.02 -4.60
N LYS A 30 2.40 5.97 -5.47
CA LYS A 30 1.42 5.75 -6.53
C LYS A 30 1.88 4.72 -7.57
N VAL A 31 3.19 4.62 -7.83
CA VAL A 31 3.73 3.70 -8.85
C VAL A 31 3.63 2.25 -8.39
N THR A 32 3.93 2.00 -7.12
CA THR A 32 3.88 0.65 -6.55
C THR A 32 2.54 0.36 -5.86
N SER A 33 1.64 1.34 -5.76
CA SER A 33 0.37 1.26 -5.02
C SER A 33 0.56 0.83 -3.57
N MET A 34 1.69 1.22 -2.96
CA MET A 34 2.05 0.86 -1.59
C MET A 34 1.88 2.06 -0.66
N VAL A 35 1.31 1.80 0.49
CA VAL A 35 1.30 2.72 1.64
C VAL A 35 2.35 2.27 2.62
N GLN A 36 3.21 3.18 3.03
CA GLN A 36 4.21 2.96 4.07
C GLN A 36 3.98 3.96 5.18
N PHE A 37 3.94 3.50 6.42
CA PHE A 37 3.70 4.37 7.56
C PHE A 37 4.47 3.91 8.79
N GLN A 38 4.80 4.90 9.64
CA GLN A 38 5.43 4.71 10.94
C GLN A 38 4.38 4.77 12.03
N ILE A 39 4.53 3.89 13.02
CA ILE A 39 3.63 3.74 14.14
C ILE A 39 4.44 3.99 15.41
N THR A 40 3.88 4.77 16.32
CA THR A 40 4.46 4.97 17.65
C THR A 40 3.49 4.53 18.71
N TYR A 41 4.07 3.97 19.76
CA TYR A 41 3.38 3.46 20.93
C TYR A 41 3.85 4.27 22.13
N TRP A 42 2.92 4.71 22.94
CA TRP A 42 3.14 5.54 24.11
C TRP A 42 2.48 4.89 25.33
N GLN A 43 3.09 5.03 26.48
CA GLN A 43 2.56 4.45 27.72
C GLN A 43 1.12 4.91 28.00
N ASP A 44 0.77 6.15 27.63
CA ASP A 44 -0.59 6.68 27.63
C ASP A 44 -0.76 7.82 26.60
N GLN A 45 -1.99 8.27 26.39
CA GLN A 45 -2.29 9.39 25.50
C GLN A 45 -1.66 10.72 25.97
N LYS A 46 -1.47 10.90 27.29
CA LYS A 46 -0.86 12.11 27.85
C LYS A 46 0.62 12.20 27.50
N ALA A 47 1.33 11.07 27.48
CA ALA A 47 2.72 11.00 27.04
C ALA A 47 2.87 11.44 25.57
N ALA A 48 1.99 10.97 24.68
CA ALA A 48 1.95 11.40 23.28
C ALA A 48 1.66 12.91 23.11
N ILE A 49 0.76 13.46 23.92
CA ILE A 49 0.44 14.90 23.90
C ILE A 49 1.63 15.72 24.43
N ARG A 50 2.27 15.29 25.52
CA ARG A 50 3.49 15.96 26.04
C ARG A 50 4.58 16.03 24.99
N PHE A 51 4.85 14.92 24.30
CA PHE A 51 5.82 14.88 23.21
C PHE A 51 5.53 15.90 22.11
N ASN A 52 4.28 15.97 21.64
CA ASN A 52 3.89 16.94 20.61
C ASN A 52 4.08 18.38 21.06
N ARG A 53 3.68 18.69 22.30
CA ARG A 53 3.82 20.02 22.85
C ARG A 53 5.30 20.42 22.95
N THR A 54 6.14 19.53 23.48
CA THR A 54 7.57 19.78 23.63
C THR A 54 8.28 19.95 22.28
N THR A 55 7.90 19.17 21.24
CA THR A 55 8.48 19.32 19.89
C THR A 55 8.07 20.59 19.16
N LEU A 56 6.95 21.20 19.53
CA LEU A 56 6.46 22.45 18.93
C LEU A 56 6.91 23.71 19.68
N GLU A 57 7.07 23.61 21.02
CA GLU A 57 7.27 24.77 21.90
C GLU A 57 8.68 24.87 22.47
N GLU A 58 9.47 23.78 22.47
CA GLU A 58 10.79 23.71 23.09
C GLU A 58 11.89 23.24 22.13
N GLU A 59 13.15 23.54 22.51
CA GLU A 59 14.31 23.13 21.73
C GLU A 59 14.43 21.59 21.58
N PRO A 60 15.04 21.09 20.47
CA PRO A 60 15.18 19.66 20.17
C PRO A 60 15.85 18.81 21.26
N ARG A 61 16.55 19.44 22.22
CA ARG A 61 17.23 18.74 23.32
C ARG A 61 16.24 18.09 24.30
N ASN A 62 15.09 18.70 24.54
CA ASN A 62 14.08 18.18 25.46
C ASN A 62 13.26 17.08 24.82
N ALA A 63 13.09 17.12 23.48
CA ALA A 63 12.45 16.05 22.72
C ALA A 63 13.18 14.69 22.84
N LYS A 64 14.51 14.70 23.03
CA LYS A 64 15.29 13.45 23.22
C LYS A 64 14.89 12.71 24.50
N GLY A 65 14.61 13.43 25.59
CA GLY A 65 14.17 12.82 26.84
C GLY A 65 12.80 12.13 26.70
N LEU A 66 11.88 12.76 25.96
CA LEU A 66 10.53 12.24 25.76
C LEU A 66 10.45 11.08 24.76
N VAL A 67 11.42 10.96 23.83
CA VAL A 67 11.51 9.79 22.95
C VAL A 67 11.72 8.49 23.75
N GLN A 68 12.30 8.58 24.94
CA GLN A 68 12.47 7.45 25.86
C GLN A 68 11.15 6.97 26.46
N GLU A 69 10.08 7.78 26.43
CA GLU A 69 8.73 7.36 26.89
C GLU A 69 7.98 6.52 25.85
N ARG A 70 8.58 6.22 24.70
CA ARG A 70 8.01 5.34 23.70
C ARG A 70 8.10 3.89 24.12
N VAL A 71 6.99 3.20 24.00
CA VAL A 71 6.93 1.77 24.23
C VAL A 71 7.45 1.04 22.98
N LEU A 72 8.42 0.15 23.14
CA LEU A 72 9.05 -0.58 22.05
C LEU A 72 8.54 -2.02 21.95
N TYR A 73 8.33 -2.65 23.09
CA TYR A 73 7.87 -4.03 23.21
C TYR A 73 6.99 -4.20 24.44
N PHE A 74 6.31 -5.31 24.52
CA PHE A 74 5.66 -5.81 25.72
C PHE A 74 6.10 -7.25 25.99
N LYS A 75 5.93 -7.73 27.21
CA LYS A 75 6.18 -9.13 27.55
C LYS A 75 4.89 -9.90 27.42
N ASP A 76 4.95 -10.98 26.70
CA ASP A 76 3.83 -11.90 26.58
C ASP A 76 3.84 -12.87 27.74
N GLU A 77 2.82 -12.78 28.60
CA GLU A 77 2.70 -13.66 29.78
C GLU A 77 2.44 -15.14 29.39
N GLU A 78 1.83 -15.38 28.22
CA GLU A 78 1.57 -16.74 27.73
C GLU A 78 2.84 -17.43 27.19
N SER A 79 3.86 -16.65 26.83
CA SER A 79 5.13 -17.10 26.24
C SER A 79 6.31 -17.00 27.21
N ASP A 80 6.12 -17.34 28.50
CA ASP A 80 7.17 -17.26 29.53
C ASP A 80 7.86 -15.88 29.66
N GLY A 81 7.14 -14.80 29.29
CA GLY A 81 7.62 -13.43 29.38
C GLY A 81 8.57 -13.03 28.23
N GLU A 82 8.50 -13.70 27.09
CA GLU A 82 9.22 -13.27 25.88
C GLU A 82 8.84 -11.85 25.45
N GLU A 83 9.83 -11.10 24.96
CA GLU A 83 9.62 -9.74 24.48
C GLU A 83 9.01 -9.76 23.09
N VAL A 84 7.79 -9.22 22.95
CA VAL A 84 7.11 -9.05 21.68
C VAL A 84 7.28 -7.61 21.19
N LEU A 85 7.96 -7.44 20.07
CA LEU A 85 8.15 -6.11 19.48
C LEU A 85 6.86 -5.61 18.83
N PHE A 86 6.47 -4.38 19.15
CA PHE A 86 5.40 -3.72 18.43
C PHE A 86 5.80 -3.40 16.97
N PRO A 87 4.89 -3.50 16.01
CA PRO A 87 5.17 -3.15 14.61
C PRO A 87 5.31 -1.65 14.43
N HIS A 88 6.55 -1.13 14.49
CA HIS A 88 6.84 0.30 14.33
C HIS A 88 6.77 0.81 12.89
N HIS A 89 6.85 -0.09 11.91
CA HIS A 89 6.78 0.23 10.49
C HIS A 89 5.89 -0.78 9.77
N MET A 90 4.98 -0.27 8.95
CA MET A 90 4.18 -1.12 8.07
C MET A 90 4.27 -0.64 6.64
N LYS A 91 4.29 -1.60 5.71
CA LYS A 91 4.23 -1.38 4.27
C LYS A 91 3.17 -2.32 3.71
N VAL A 92 2.08 -1.76 3.23
CA VAL A 92 0.91 -2.52 2.78
C VAL A 92 0.44 -2.09 1.40
N PRO A 93 0.01 -3.01 0.54
CA PRO A 93 -0.59 -2.66 -0.73
C PRO A 93 -1.97 -2.04 -0.50
N MET A 94 -2.26 -0.97 -1.25
CA MET A 94 -3.58 -0.36 -1.31
C MET A 94 -4.20 -0.66 -2.67
N THR A 95 -4.49 -1.95 -2.89
CA THR A 95 -5.02 -2.46 -4.14
C THR A 95 -6.30 -3.25 -3.91
N VAL A 96 -7.15 -3.25 -4.93
CA VAL A 96 -8.34 -4.09 -5.01
C VAL A 96 -8.32 -4.86 -6.33
N LYS A 97 -8.77 -6.09 -6.29
CA LYS A 97 -8.95 -6.90 -7.50
C LYS A 97 -10.19 -6.43 -8.24
N LYS A 98 -10.03 -6.03 -9.50
CA LYS A 98 -11.15 -5.65 -10.39
C LYS A 98 -11.08 -6.44 -11.68
N GLU A 99 -12.25 -6.79 -12.18
CA GLU A 99 -12.39 -7.27 -13.55
C GLU A 99 -12.27 -6.09 -14.50
N ILE A 100 -11.34 -6.19 -15.44
CA ILE A 100 -11.06 -5.16 -16.45
C ILE A 100 -11.23 -5.79 -17.82
N GLU A 101 -11.96 -5.14 -18.68
CA GLU A 101 -12.03 -5.51 -20.08
C GLU A 101 -10.70 -5.18 -20.78
N VAL A 102 -10.08 -6.20 -21.33
CA VAL A 102 -8.82 -6.07 -22.08
C VAL A 102 -9.09 -6.44 -23.53
N PRO A 103 -8.59 -5.68 -24.49
CA PRO A 103 -8.76 -6.03 -25.89
C PRO A 103 -8.06 -7.35 -26.20
N LYS A 104 -8.81 -8.28 -26.76
CA LYS A 104 -8.29 -9.53 -27.31
C LYS A 104 -7.85 -9.26 -28.75
N TYR A 105 -6.67 -9.71 -29.11
CA TYR A 105 -6.13 -9.61 -30.46
C TYR A 105 -5.89 -11.00 -31.02
N GLU A 106 -6.16 -11.13 -32.30
CA GLU A 106 -5.87 -12.34 -33.06
C GLU A 106 -5.03 -11.96 -34.27
N MET A 107 -4.17 -12.90 -34.71
CA MET A 107 -3.42 -12.74 -35.95
C MET A 107 -4.34 -13.18 -37.11
N GLN A 108 -4.53 -12.28 -38.05
CA GLN A 108 -5.32 -12.55 -39.25
C GLN A 108 -4.45 -12.36 -40.46
N SER A 109 -4.54 -13.33 -41.39
CA SER A 109 -3.91 -13.22 -42.70
C SER A 109 -4.72 -12.25 -43.54
N ILE A 110 -4.11 -11.17 -43.93
CA ILE A 110 -4.72 -10.13 -44.77
C ILE A 110 -4.00 -10.13 -46.13
N GLU A 111 -4.78 -10.23 -47.18
CA GLU A 111 -4.28 -10.07 -48.53
C GLU A 111 -4.21 -8.57 -48.89
N LYS A 112 -3.02 -8.13 -49.29
CA LYS A 112 -2.81 -6.74 -49.73
C LYS A 112 -2.23 -6.75 -51.16
N GLU A 113 -2.79 -5.88 -51.97
CA GLU A 113 -2.18 -5.60 -53.27
C GLU A 113 -1.04 -4.60 -53.08
N VAL A 114 0.15 -5.02 -53.40
CA VAL A 114 1.35 -4.21 -53.32
C VAL A 114 1.81 -3.85 -54.73
N PRO A 115 1.94 -2.57 -55.04
CA PRO A 115 2.46 -2.14 -56.34
C PRO A 115 3.95 -2.50 -56.48
N TYR A 116 4.34 -2.91 -57.64
CA TYR A 116 5.73 -3.09 -58.01
C TYR A 116 5.97 -2.57 -59.44
N VAL A 117 7.17 -2.07 -59.67
CA VAL A 117 7.58 -1.61 -60.98
C VAL A 117 7.97 -2.79 -61.86
N SER A 118 7.46 -2.82 -63.06
CA SER A 118 7.82 -3.76 -64.15
C SER A 118 8.09 -2.94 -65.39
N PHE A 119 8.70 -3.56 -66.38
CA PHE A 119 8.96 -2.95 -67.68
C PHE A 119 8.12 -3.65 -68.76
N ASP A 120 7.59 -2.87 -69.70
CA ASP A 120 6.89 -3.41 -70.84
C ASP A 120 7.85 -3.88 -71.94
N GLU A 121 7.32 -4.33 -73.08
CA GLU A 121 8.11 -4.82 -74.20
C GLU A 121 8.97 -3.72 -74.88
N ASN A 122 8.66 -2.44 -74.62
CA ASN A 122 9.39 -1.26 -75.14
C ASN A 122 10.44 -0.75 -74.16
N GLY A 123 10.49 -1.31 -72.91
CA GLY A 123 11.35 -0.89 -71.84
C GLY A 123 10.81 0.25 -71.00
N ASP A 124 9.54 0.62 -71.16
CA ASP A 124 8.87 1.66 -70.35
C ASP A 124 8.41 1.11 -69.00
N GLU A 125 8.57 1.91 -67.94
CA GLU A 125 8.15 1.54 -66.58
C GLU A 125 6.62 1.46 -66.50
N ILE A 126 6.12 0.29 -66.07
CA ILE A 126 4.70 0.07 -65.78
C ILE A 126 4.50 -0.38 -64.34
N THR A 127 3.48 0.12 -63.64
CA THR A 127 3.11 -0.34 -62.32
C THR A 127 2.20 -1.54 -62.41
N LYS A 128 2.62 -2.63 -61.86
CA LYS A 128 1.82 -3.86 -61.66
C LYS A 128 1.53 -4.08 -60.21
N TYR A 129 0.51 -4.85 -59.89
CA TYR A 129 0.14 -5.22 -58.53
C TYR A 129 0.31 -6.69 -58.33
N ARG A 130 0.79 -7.04 -57.15
CA ARG A 130 0.85 -8.44 -56.69
C ARG A 130 0.16 -8.58 -55.35
N THR A 131 -0.59 -9.63 -55.15
CA THR A 131 -1.17 -9.98 -53.86
C THR A 131 -0.08 -10.51 -52.94
N VAL A 132 0.05 -9.90 -51.78
CA VAL A 132 0.93 -10.34 -50.68
C VAL A 132 0.08 -10.65 -49.49
N VAL A 133 0.24 -11.84 -48.94
CA VAL A 133 -0.41 -12.25 -47.70
C VAL A 133 0.47 -11.80 -46.55
N THR A 134 -0.09 -10.95 -45.65
CA THR A 134 0.58 -10.48 -44.45
C THR A 134 -0.24 -10.85 -43.24
N GLU A 135 0.42 -11.20 -42.15
CA GLU A 135 -0.25 -11.42 -40.88
C GLU A 135 -0.32 -10.10 -40.11
N GLU A 136 -1.52 -9.65 -39.76
CA GLU A 136 -1.76 -8.48 -38.98
C GLU A 136 -2.50 -8.81 -37.71
N ARG A 137 -2.14 -8.07 -36.63
CA ARG A 137 -2.79 -8.18 -35.33
C ARG A 137 -4.08 -7.36 -35.34
N VAL A 138 -5.22 -8.05 -35.39
CA VAL A 138 -6.56 -7.41 -35.43
C VAL A 138 -7.27 -7.61 -34.11
N LYS A 139 -7.98 -6.57 -33.66
CA LYS A 139 -8.80 -6.64 -32.46
C LYS A 139 -9.99 -7.57 -32.68
N ALA A 140 -10.00 -8.72 -31.98
CA ALA A 140 -11.01 -9.78 -32.13
C ALA A 140 -12.14 -9.70 -31.08
N GLY A 141 -12.06 -8.72 -30.16
CA GLY A 141 -13.05 -8.55 -29.10
C GLY A 141 -12.44 -8.05 -27.80
N THR A 142 -13.09 -8.35 -26.69
CA THR A 142 -12.61 -8.10 -25.32
C THR A 142 -12.65 -9.39 -24.52
N THR A 143 -11.77 -9.51 -23.55
CA THR A 143 -11.80 -10.53 -22.51
C THR A 143 -11.75 -9.87 -21.15
N LEU A 144 -12.32 -10.51 -20.14
CA LEU A 144 -12.24 -10.04 -18.75
C LEU A 144 -10.98 -10.60 -18.10
N GLU A 145 -10.17 -9.73 -17.54
CA GLU A 145 -9.00 -10.09 -16.73
C GLU A 145 -9.14 -9.51 -15.34
N ILE A 146 -8.82 -10.33 -14.33
CA ILE A 146 -8.74 -9.84 -12.95
C ILE A 146 -7.37 -9.17 -12.78
N ARG A 147 -7.38 -7.86 -12.51
CA ARG A 147 -6.15 -7.08 -12.24
C ARG A 147 -6.24 -6.39 -10.90
N GLU A 148 -5.10 -6.30 -10.24
CA GLU A 148 -4.94 -5.45 -9.07
C GLU A 148 -4.80 -3.99 -9.50
N VAL A 149 -5.71 -3.16 -9.00
CA VAL A 149 -5.73 -1.71 -9.25
C VAL A 149 -5.73 -0.96 -7.93
N ILE A 150 -5.26 0.29 -7.94
CA ILE A 150 -5.31 1.14 -6.74
C ILE A 150 -6.77 1.25 -6.27
N ASP A 151 -6.98 1.01 -4.98
CA ASP A 151 -8.28 1.23 -4.37
C ASP A 151 -8.49 2.73 -4.10
N THR A 152 -9.09 3.41 -5.06
CA THR A 152 -9.34 4.85 -4.98
C THR A 152 -10.36 5.23 -3.91
N THR A 153 -11.18 4.28 -3.44
CA THR A 153 -12.15 4.55 -2.36
C THR A 153 -11.45 4.74 -1.02
N GLN A 154 -10.34 4.06 -0.81
CA GLN A 154 -9.53 4.17 0.41
C GLN A 154 -8.57 5.37 0.36
N LEU A 155 -8.28 5.96 -0.80
CA LEU A 155 -7.46 7.16 -0.90
C LEU A 155 -8.08 8.37 -0.19
N SER A 156 -9.40 8.45 -0.13
CA SER A 156 -10.12 9.53 0.56
C SER A 156 -9.99 9.44 2.09
N ASP A 157 -9.74 8.24 2.62
CA ASP A 157 -9.49 7.99 4.04
C ASP A 157 -8.29 7.08 4.25
N ILE A 158 -7.13 7.52 3.76
CA ILE A 158 -5.88 6.78 3.87
C ILE A 158 -5.45 6.56 5.33
N MET A 159 -5.80 7.49 6.23
CA MET A 159 -5.54 7.33 7.65
C MET A 159 -6.39 6.21 8.25
N GLY A 160 -7.69 6.18 7.93
CA GLY A 160 -8.57 5.06 8.33
C GLY A 160 -8.09 3.72 7.82
N PHE A 161 -7.60 3.67 6.58
CA PHE A 161 -6.95 2.48 6.03
C PHE A 161 -5.73 2.04 6.86
N CYS A 162 -4.81 2.97 7.18
CA CYS A 162 -3.63 2.66 8.00
C CYS A 162 -4.02 2.13 9.37
N TYR A 163 -4.96 2.80 10.05
CA TYR A 163 -5.44 2.35 11.35
C TYR A 163 -6.16 0.99 11.26
N GLY A 164 -6.89 0.71 10.20
CA GLY A 164 -7.47 -0.61 9.95
C GLY A 164 -6.42 -1.69 9.88
N LYS A 165 -5.32 -1.44 9.14
CA LYS A 165 -4.20 -2.39 9.02
C LYS A 165 -3.41 -2.57 10.32
N ILE A 166 -3.24 -1.51 11.11
CA ILE A 166 -2.65 -1.62 12.44
C ILE A 166 -3.51 -2.50 13.34
N LYS A 167 -4.82 -2.24 13.36
CA LYS A 167 -5.76 -3.04 14.16
C LYS A 167 -5.74 -4.52 13.77
N GLU A 168 -5.74 -4.81 12.48
CA GLU A 168 -5.61 -6.17 11.95
C GLU A 168 -4.32 -6.84 12.48
N LYS A 169 -3.19 -6.14 12.40
CA LYS A 169 -1.89 -6.67 12.87
C LYS A 169 -1.84 -6.84 14.38
N LEU A 170 -2.34 -5.88 15.15
CA LEU A 170 -2.38 -5.96 16.61
C LEU A 170 -3.32 -7.07 17.11
N SER A 171 -4.37 -7.39 16.36
CA SER A 171 -5.31 -8.47 16.72
C SER A 171 -4.70 -9.88 16.66
N GLU A 172 -3.47 -10.02 16.14
CA GLU A 172 -2.74 -11.29 16.18
C GLU A 172 -2.29 -11.66 17.61
N PHE A 173 -2.14 -10.67 18.50
CA PHE A 173 -1.66 -10.86 19.88
C PHE A 173 -2.44 -10.09 20.94
N ILE A 174 -3.36 -9.20 20.57
CA ILE A 174 -4.23 -8.46 21.50
C ILE A 174 -5.68 -8.67 21.07
N PRO A 175 -6.58 -9.06 21.98
CA PRO A 175 -8.00 -9.21 21.66
C PRO A 175 -8.59 -7.94 21.01
N ALA A 176 -9.36 -8.10 19.93
CA ALA A 176 -9.84 -7.00 19.11
C ALA A 176 -10.78 -6.03 19.84
N ASP A 177 -11.49 -6.50 20.86
CA ASP A 177 -12.36 -5.72 21.77
C ASP A 177 -11.55 -4.79 22.69
N LYS A 178 -10.27 -5.11 22.92
CA LYS A 178 -9.33 -4.30 23.71
C LYS A 178 -8.62 -3.20 22.88
N ILE A 179 -8.85 -3.14 21.58
CA ILE A 179 -8.28 -2.11 20.68
C ILE A 179 -9.33 -1.03 20.45
N ILE A 180 -9.29 0.02 21.24
CA ILE A 180 -10.32 1.08 21.28
C ILE A 180 -9.88 2.27 20.43
N THR A 181 -10.71 2.65 19.45
CA THR A 181 -10.45 3.83 18.62
C THR A 181 -10.75 5.11 19.42
N VAL A 182 -9.80 6.04 19.45
CA VAL A 182 -9.96 7.37 20.05
C VAL A 182 -9.83 8.46 18.97
N LYS A 183 -10.70 9.47 19.08
CA LYS A 183 -10.74 10.59 18.13
C LYS A 183 -9.79 11.71 18.52
#